data_6921c7485cc700484f6ff5cef28eb0c6
#
_entry.id   6921c7485cc700484f6ff5cef28eb0c6
#
_cell.length_a   1.000
_cell.length_b   1.000
_cell.length_c   1.000
_cell.angle_alpha   90.00
_cell.angle_beta   90.00
_cell.angle_gamma   90.00
#
_symmetry.space_group_name_H-M   'P 1'
#
loop_
_entity.id
_entity.type
_entity.pdbx_description
1 polymer ?
#
loop_
_entity_poly.entity_id
_entity_poly.type
_entity_poly.pdbx_seq_one_letter_code
_entity_poly.pdbx_strand_id
1 'polypeptide(L)'
;MKGVNFVFLMIALSVMIQCDSKEETLKTEPIVKERKKVIYQVFTRLFGNDNTLNKPWGTSEENGVGKFNDFDEKALKEIHDLGVSHIWYTGVLHHAMVTDYTAYGISNDDPDVVKGRAGSPYAVKDYYSVDPDLAVDPEKRMEEFEALIDRTHKQGMKVIIDIVPNHVARQYEGKNNPEGVSDFGAHDDTSVEYKRDNNFYYVIGEKFRVPNWKDGYSPLGGESHPLADGAFDENPAKWTGNGSRASQPDMNDWYETVKINYGVRPDGGKDFEELPADYASRDHQAHNDFWKGKEVPDSWIKFSDIAHFWLRQGVDGLRYDMAEMVPVEFWSYLNSSIKSKFPEALLLAEVYNPALYRDYIHKGKMDYLYDKVAFYDSIKHIVKGYGWTDHLPKVQEEVEDIEHHMLHFLENHDEQRIPSPDFAGSAEKGKPAMVVSTTISTSPTLVYFAQEVGEPGAEDAGFGSPTRTSIFDYIGVPSHQRWMNGKKFDGGSLSLEERDLREFYKTLLNFSLNSEALMGDYREIHYFNKDRTPGYDHRIFSFVRWTENEKLIIISNFDENRTYAVSYTHLRAH
;
A
#
# COMPACT_ATOMS: atom_id res chain seq x y z
N MET A 1 37.83 13.94 -3.15
CA MET A 1 36.79 13.05 -3.66
C MET A 1 37.43 11.69 -3.82
N LYS A 2 37.13 10.76 -2.92
CA LYS A 2 37.59 9.36 -3.00
C LYS A 2 36.35 8.51 -2.98
N GLY A 3 36.10 7.80 -4.10
CA GLY A 3 35.01 6.87 -4.22
C GLY A 3 35.16 5.74 -3.21
N VAL A 4 34.09 5.48 -2.46
CA VAL A 4 33.99 4.33 -1.56
C VAL A 4 33.49 3.15 -2.40
N ASN A 5 34.40 2.27 -2.77
CA ASN A 5 34.03 0.99 -3.38
C ASN A 5 33.45 0.07 -2.30
N PHE A 6 32.16 -0.20 -2.35
CA PHE A 6 31.54 -1.30 -1.60
C PHE A 6 31.88 -2.62 -2.27
N VAL A 7 32.71 -3.42 -1.64
CA VAL A 7 33.00 -4.79 -2.08
C VAL A 7 32.06 -5.73 -1.32
N PHE A 8 31.08 -6.28 -2.03
CA PHE A 8 30.33 -7.45 -1.56
C PHE A 8 31.24 -8.68 -1.68
N LEU A 9 31.63 -9.27 -0.59
CA LEU A 9 32.34 -10.56 -0.59
C LEU A 9 31.31 -11.68 -0.49
N MET A 10 30.93 -12.29 -1.63
CA MET A 10 30.23 -13.57 -1.66
C MET A 10 31.27 -14.70 -1.56
N ILE A 11 31.15 -15.52 -0.53
CA ILE A 11 31.87 -16.80 -0.46
C ILE A 11 30.83 -17.90 -0.66
N ALA A 12 30.78 -18.43 -1.87
CA ALA A 12 30.05 -19.66 -2.18
C ALA A 12 31.02 -20.84 -2.05
N LEU A 13 30.73 -21.75 -1.15
CA LEU A 13 31.48 -23.01 -1.02
C LEU A 13 30.61 -24.15 -1.57
N SER A 14 30.91 -24.58 -2.79
CA SER A 14 30.27 -25.75 -3.43
C SER A 14 31.06 -27.01 -3.10
N VAL A 15 30.43 -27.96 -2.43
CA VAL A 15 30.97 -29.34 -2.32
C VAL A 15 30.06 -30.26 -3.12
N MET A 16 30.59 -30.82 -4.21
CA MET A 16 29.94 -31.89 -4.98
C MET A 16 30.28 -33.26 -4.36
N ILE A 17 29.25 -34.00 -4.02
CA ILE A 17 29.38 -35.47 -3.79
C ILE A 17 28.42 -36.13 -4.78
N GLN A 18 28.99 -36.89 -5.67
CA GLN A 18 28.29 -37.69 -6.68
C GLN A 18 28.12 -39.13 -6.13
N CYS A 19 26.87 -39.56 -6.02
CA CYS A 19 26.56 -41.00 -5.82
C CYS A 19 25.50 -41.39 -6.85
N ASP A 20 25.88 -42.32 -7.72
CA ASP A 20 25.01 -42.96 -8.70
C ASP A 20 24.16 -44.06 -8.04
N SER A 21 22.85 -43.96 -8.10
CA SER A 21 21.93 -45.07 -7.99
C SER A 21 20.70 -44.83 -8.85
N LYS A 22 20.45 -45.72 -9.79
CA LYS A 22 19.25 -45.70 -10.66
C LYS A 22 18.03 -46.08 -9.82
N GLU A 23 17.09 -45.19 -9.70
CA GLU A 23 15.73 -45.49 -9.32
C GLU A 23 14.74 -44.82 -10.28
N GLU A 24 13.65 -45.52 -10.56
CA GLU A 24 12.60 -45.13 -11.49
C GLU A 24 11.95 -43.81 -11.06
N THR A 25 11.98 -42.83 -11.96
CA THR A 25 11.40 -41.48 -11.75
C THR A 25 9.88 -41.56 -11.80
N LEU A 26 9.24 -41.59 -10.64
CA LEU A 26 7.95 -40.95 -10.48
C LEU A 26 8.14 -39.47 -10.80
N LYS A 27 7.46 -38.94 -11.84
CA LYS A 27 7.38 -37.52 -12.13
C LYS A 27 6.62 -36.84 -10.99
N THR A 28 7.33 -36.46 -9.93
CA THR A 28 6.83 -35.44 -9.01
C THR A 28 6.84 -34.13 -9.79
N GLU A 29 5.69 -33.49 -9.90
CA GLU A 29 5.63 -32.10 -10.33
C GLU A 29 6.62 -31.30 -9.48
N PRO A 30 7.38 -30.37 -10.08
CA PRO A 30 8.33 -29.60 -9.31
C PRO A 30 7.56 -28.86 -8.23
N ILE A 31 7.89 -29.10 -6.96
CA ILE A 31 7.43 -28.28 -5.83
C ILE A 31 7.89 -26.86 -6.19
N VAL A 32 6.95 -26.00 -6.56
CA VAL A 32 7.23 -24.59 -6.80
C VAL A 32 7.64 -24.04 -5.44
N LYS A 33 8.95 -23.86 -5.23
CA LYS A 33 9.44 -23.22 -4.00
C LYS A 33 8.86 -21.82 -3.94
N GLU A 34 8.21 -21.54 -2.84
CA GLU A 34 7.75 -20.19 -2.57
C GLU A 34 8.94 -19.21 -2.62
N ARG A 35 8.77 -18.10 -3.31
CA ARG A 35 9.79 -17.06 -3.47
C ARG A 35 9.32 -15.78 -2.79
N LYS A 36 10.28 -14.99 -2.36
CA LYS A 36 10.01 -13.65 -1.82
C LYS A 36 9.27 -12.82 -2.87
N LYS A 37 8.36 -11.96 -2.41
CA LYS A 37 7.59 -11.06 -3.25
C LYS A 37 8.13 -9.64 -3.10
N VAL A 38 8.18 -8.90 -4.20
CA VAL A 38 8.47 -7.47 -4.22
C VAL A 38 7.27 -6.76 -4.82
N ILE A 39 6.66 -5.89 -4.03
CA ILE A 39 5.50 -5.09 -4.42
C ILE A 39 6.00 -3.68 -4.77
N TYR A 40 5.73 -3.21 -5.98
CA TYR A 40 6.00 -1.84 -6.40
C TYR A 40 4.70 -1.06 -6.37
N GLN A 41 4.55 -0.18 -5.38
CA GLN A 41 3.38 0.69 -5.28
C GLN A 41 3.54 1.87 -6.23
N VAL A 42 2.59 2.05 -7.12
CA VAL A 42 2.57 3.15 -8.08
C VAL A 42 1.36 4.02 -7.83
N PHE A 43 1.56 5.33 -7.63
CA PHE A 43 0.45 6.26 -7.66
C PHE A 43 0.10 6.55 -9.13
N THR A 44 -0.97 5.92 -9.62
CA THR A 44 -1.27 5.77 -11.05
C THR A 44 -1.39 7.11 -11.76
N ARG A 45 -2.05 8.09 -11.14
CA ARG A 45 -2.21 9.45 -11.67
C ARG A 45 -0.90 10.21 -11.86
N LEU A 46 0.15 9.87 -11.11
CA LEU A 46 1.43 10.60 -11.14
C LEU A 46 2.47 9.92 -12.03
N PHE A 47 2.37 8.63 -12.27
CA PHE A 47 3.42 7.85 -12.94
C PHE A 47 3.57 8.33 -14.38
N GLY A 48 2.95 8.57 -15.23
CA GLY A 48 3.22 8.99 -16.63
C GLY A 48 3.20 10.50 -16.85
N ASN A 49 3.03 11.27 -15.78
CA ASN A 49 2.95 12.73 -15.89
C ASN A 49 4.32 13.35 -16.15
N ASP A 50 4.53 13.90 -17.33
CA ASP A 50 5.76 14.58 -17.76
C ASP A 50 5.66 16.12 -17.69
N ASN A 51 4.54 16.68 -17.22
CA ASN A 51 4.38 18.10 -17.01
C ASN A 51 5.16 18.56 -15.76
N THR A 52 5.96 19.60 -15.89
CA THR A 52 6.86 20.10 -14.84
C THR A 52 6.40 21.43 -14.22
N LEU A 53 5.18 21.89 -14.52
CA LEU A 53 4.72 23.19 -14.03
C LEU A 53 4.53 23.20 -12.50
N ASN A 54 3.92 22.17 -11.94
CA ASN A 54 3.64 22.02 -10.51
C ASN A 54 3.06 23.29 -9.85
N LYS A 55 2.04 23.87 -10.47
CA LYS A 55 1.34 25.02 -9.90
C LYS A 55 0.53 24.56 -8.70
N PRO A 56 0.69 25.17 -7.50
CA PRO A 56 -0.19 24.88 -6.37
C PRO A 56 -1.66 25.06 -6.75
N TRP A 57 -2.50 24.07 -6.43
CA TRP A 57 -3.92 24.01 -6.81
C TRP A 57 -4.18 24.03 -8.34
N GLY A 58 -3.20 23.64 -9.13
CA GLY A 58 -3.33 23.58 -10.60
C GLY A 58 -4.33 22.52 -11.05
N THR A 59 -4.97 22.78 -12.21
CA THR A 59 -5.87 21.82 -12.85
C THR A 59 -5.11 20.66 -13.52
N SER A 60 -5.84 19.64 -13.96
CA SER A 60 -5.26 18.54 -14.76
C SER A 60 -4.63 19.02 -16.07
N GLU A 61 -5.18 20.09 -16.69
CA GLU A 61 -4.63 20.69 -17.90
C GLU A 61 -3.35 21.50 -17.60
N GLU A 62 -3.27 22.16 -16.44
CA GLU A 62 -2.10 22.96 -16.04
C GLU A 62 -0.94 22.07 -15.59
N ASN A 63 -1.20 21.09 -14.73
CA ASN A 63 -0.17 20.29 -14.08
C ASN A 63 0.04 18.91 -14.73
N GLY A 64 -0.86 18.50 -15.62
CA GLY A 64 -0.81 17.19 -16.25
C GLY A 64 -1.31 16.06 -15.36
N VAL A 65 -1.55 14.91 -15.98
CA VAL A 65 -1.98 13.68 -15.33
C VAL A 65 -1.46 12.47 -16.10
N GLY A 66 -0.96 11.45 -15.38
CA GLY A 66 -0.54 10.18 -15.95
C GLY A 66 -1.74 9.33 -16.38
N LYS A 67 -1.54 8.48 -17.37
CA LYS A 67 -2.58 7.65 -17.99
C LYS A 67 -2.25 6.16 -17.88
N PHE A 68 -3.27 5.30 -17.93
CA PHE A 68 -3.08 3.85 -18.02
C PHE A 68 -2.16 3.45 -19.20
N ASN A 69 -2.22 4.21 -20.29
CA ASN A 69 -1.42 3.95 -21.48
C ASN A 69 0.05 4.39 -21.33
N ASP A 70 0.41 5.14 -20.28
CA ASP A 70 1.80 5.47 -19.96
C ASP A 70 2.57 4.27 -19.39
N PHE A 71 1.86 3.26 -18.88
CA PHE A 71 2.43 1.96 -18.53
C PHE A 71 2.58 1.10 -19.79
N ASP A 72 3.41 1.54 -20.69
CA ASP A 72 3.71 0.80 -21.92
C ASP A 72 4.65 -0.40 -21.67
N GLU A 73 4.94 -1.17 -22.71
CA GLU A 73 5.83 -2.35 -22.59
C GLU A 73 7.22 -2.00 -22.07
N LYS A 74 7.74 -0.79 -22.37
CA LYS A 74 9.07 -0.36 -21.90
C LYS A 74 9.03 -0.01 -20.42
N ALA A 75 8.04 0.79 -20.00
CA ALA A 75 7.86 1.16 -18.61
C ALA A 75 7.71 -0.09 -17.74
N LEU A 76 6.82 -1.00 -18.12
CA LEU A 76 6.57 -2.25 -17.40
C LEU A 76 7.80 -3.17 -17.39
N LYS A 77 8.53 -3.25 -18.49
CA LYS A 77 9.79 -4.01 -18.55
C LYS A 77 10.84 -3.45 -17.58
N GLU A 78 11.01 -2.13 -17.52
CA GLU A 78 11.96 -1.49 -16.61
C GLU A 78 11.57 -1.65 -15.13
N ILE A 79 10.27 -1.71 -14.82
CA ILE A 79 9.77 -2.04 -13.49
C ILE A 79 10.06 -3.52 -13.17
N HIS A 80 9.80 -4.44 -14.10
CA HIS A 80 10.13 -5.85 -13.93
C HIS A 80 11.64 -6.06 -13.75
N ASP A 81 12.47 -5.42 -14.58
CA ASP A 81 13.94 -5.51 -14.52
C ASP A 81 14.53 -4.92 -13.22
N LEU A 82 13.80 -4.04 -12.55
CA LEU A 82 14.14 -3.55 -11.20
C LEU A 82 14.07 -4.68 -10.15
N GLY A 83 13.37 -5.76 -10.42
CA GLY A 83 13.17 -6.88 -9.50
C GLY A 83 11.79 -6.84 -8.83
N VAL A 84 10.76 -6.47 -9.57
CA VAL A 84 9.37 -6.38 -9.10
C VAL A 84 8.59 -7.62 -9.53
N SER A 85 7.79 -8.17 -8.62
CA SER A 85 6.89 -9.29 -8.89
C SER A 85 5.42 -8.90 -8.93
N HIS A 86 5.04 -7.82 -8.24
CA HIS A 86 3.67 -7.31 -8.15
C HIS A 86 3.67 -5.80 -8.28
N ILE A 87 2.72 -5.25 -9.03
CA ILE A 87 2.46 -3.81 -9.07
C ILE A 87 1.16 -3.53 -8.32
N TRP A 88 1.22 -2.65 -7.33
CA TRP A 88 0.05 -2.10 -6.70
C TRP A 88 -0.27 -0.74 -7.33
N TYR A 89 -1.30 -0.72 -8.18
CA TYR A 89 -1.82 0.49 -8.81
C TYR A 89 -2.74 1.24 -7.83
N THR A 90 -2.20 2.23 -7.14
CA THR A 90 -2.94 3.08 -6.20
C THR A 90 -3.77 4.13 -6.92
N GLY A 91 -5.01 4.35 -6.45
CA GLY A 91 -5.88 5.40 -6.96
C GLY A 91 -6.57 5.06 -8.29
N VAL A 92 -6.78 3.77 -8.56
CA VAL A 92 -7.43 3.30 -9.80
C VAL A 92 -8.95 3.49 -9.76
N LEU A 93 -9.59 3.24 -8.61
CA LEU A 93 -11.05 3.34 -8.49
C LEU A 93 -11.54 4.77 -8.69
N HIS A 94 -12.70 4.92 -9.32
CA HIS A 94 -13.33 6.23 -9.50
C HIS A 94 -13.66 6.85 -8.14
N HIS A 95 -13.02 7.96 -7.83
CA HIS A 95 -13.17 8.72 -6.59
C HIS A 95 -13.67 10.14 -6.86
N ALA A 96 -14.12 10.84 -5.83
CA ALA A 96 -14.60 12.19 -5.95
C ALA A 96 -13.47 13.16 -6.33
N MET A 97 -13.68 13.99 -7.36
CA MET A 97 -12.73 14.96 -7.90
C MET A 97 -13.41 16.20 -8.45
N VAL A 98 -12.65 17.28 -8.66
CA VAL A 98 -13.21 18.55 -9.14
C VAL A 98 -13.25 18.66 -10.66
N THR A 99 -12.44 17.86 -11.37
CA THR A 99 -12.43 17.85 -12.85
C THR A 99 -13.81 17.49 -13.42
N ASP A 100 -14.30 18.29 -14.37
CA ASP A 100 -15.63 18.13 -14.98
C ASP A 100 -15.66 17.02 -16.03
N TYR A 101 -16.40 15.96 -15.75
CA TYR A 101 -16.68 14.84 -16.64
C TYR A 101 -18.18 14.71 -17.01
N THR A 102 -18.96 15.80 -16.88
CA THR A 102 -20.40 15.78 -17.21
C THR A 102 -20.67 15.42 -18.67
N ALA A 103 -19.77 15.74 -19.58
CA ALA A 103 -19.84 15.31 -20.98
C ALA A 103 -19.88 13.79 -21.14
N TYR A 104 -19.38 13.03 -20.17
CA TYR A 104 -19.34 11.58 -20.12
C TYR A 104 -20.42 11.01 -19.17
N GLY A 105 -21.39 11.85 -18.76
CA GLY A 105 -22.47 11.46 -17.88
C GLY A 105 -22.06 11.23 -16.43
N ILE A 106 -20.90 11.69 -16.00
CA ILE A 106 -20.42 11.67 -14.61
C ILE A 106 -20.83 12.99 -13.95
N SER A 107 -21.45 12.94 -12.78
CA SER A 107 -21.85 14.12 -12.02
C SER A 107 -20.62 14.83 -11.46
N ASN A 108 -20.66 16.18 -11.42
CA ASN A 108 -19.64 16.97 -10.74
C ASN A 108 -19.67 16.71 -9.23
N ASP A 109 -18.49 16.69 -8.63
CA ASP A 109 -18.34 16.67 -7.17
C ASP A 109 -18.20 18.11 -6.64
N ASP A 110 -18.67 18.30 -5.41
CA ASP A 110 -18.66 19.58 -4.74
C ASP A 110 -17.30 19.83 -4.07
N PRO A 111 -16.55 20.89 -4.45
CA PRO A 111 -15.24 21.17 -3.87
C PRO A 111 -15.24 21.37 -2.35
N ASP A 112 -16.38 21.72 -1.74
CA ASP A 112 -16.51 21.85 -0.29
C ASP A 112 -16.43 20.50 0.45
N VAL A 113 -16.53 19.38 -0.29
CA VAL A 113 -16.39 18.00 0.23
C VAL A 113 -15.41 17.16 -0.60
N VAL A 114 -14.45 17.82 -1.27
CA VAL A 114 -13.32 17.18 -1.97
C VAL A 114 -12.01 17.72 -1.43
N LYS A 115 -11.02 16.88 -1.16
CA LYS A 115 -9.67 17.29 -0.76
C LYS A 115 -8.78 17.51 -1.98
N GLY A 116 -8.18 18.69 -2.09
CA GLY A 116 -7.41 19.08 -3.27
C GLY A 116 -8.29 19.25 -4.52
N ARG A 117 -7.68 19.25 -5.70
CA ARG A 117 -8.39 19.28 -6.98
C ARG A 117 -8.65 17.90 -7.56
N ALA A 118 -7.65 17.06 -7.43
CA ALA A 118 -7.70 15.70 -7.95
C ALA A 118 -8.45 14.73 -7.02
N GLY A 119 -8.84 15.19 -5.84
CA GLY A 119 -9.56 14.39 -4.85
C GLY A 119 -8.70 13.34 -4.14
N SER A 120 -9.24 12.80 -3.07
CA SER A 120 -8.65 11.67 -2.37
C SER A 120 -8.96 10.37 -3.12
N PRO A 121 -7.96 9.55 -3.46
CA PRO A 121 -8.20 8.22 -4.07
C PRO A 121 -8.97 7.29 -3.13
N TYR A 122 -9.06 7.66 -1.85
CA TYR A 122 -9.79 6.93 -0.81
C TYR A 122 -11.22 7.44 -0.59
N ALA A 123 -11.64 8.51 -1.27
CA ALA A 123 -13.04 8.93 -1.35
C ALA A 123 -13.70 8.31 -2.59
N VAL A 124 -13.87 6.97 -2.58
CA VAL A 124 -14.40 6.23 -3.73
C VAL A 124 -15.84 6.62 -4.00
N LYS A 125 -16.13 7.04 -5.23
CA LYS A 125 -17.45 7.47 -5.71
C LYS A 125 -18.20 6.38 -6.47
N ASP A 126 -17.47 5.52 -7.19
CA ASP A 126 -18.03 4.39 -7.94
C ASP A 126 -17.08 3.19 -7.89
N TYR A 127 -17.51 2.11 -7.23
CA TYR A 127 -16.69 0.89 -7.10
C TYR A 127 -16.65 0.01 -8.36
N TYR A 128 -17.53 0.24 -9.32
CA TYR A 128 -17.60 -0.54 -10.55
C TYR A 128 -17.01 0.20 -11.74
N SER A 129 -16.26 1.27 -11.47
CA SER A 129 -15.59 2.10 -12.47
C SER A 129 -14.20 2.49 -12.01
N VAL A 130 -13.34 2.82 -12.99
CA VAL A 130 -12.03 3.42 -12.73
C VAL A 130 -12.09 4.93 -12.92
N ASP A 131 -11.11 5.63 -12.34
CA ASP A 131 -10.95 7.07 -12.40
C ASP A 131 -10.82 7.54 -13.86
N PRO A 132 -11.72 8.44 -14.34
CA PRO A 132 -11.69 8.94 -15.70
C PRO A 132 -10.44 9.74 -16.04
N ASP A 133 -9.78 10.36 -15.06
CA ASP A 133 -8.49 11.05 -15.25
C ASP A 133 -7.42 10.11 -15.83
N LEU A 134 -7.47 8.83 -15.52
CA LEU A 134 -6.44 7.86 -15.85
C LEU A 134 -6.54 7.32 -17.28
N ALA A 135 -7.67 7.53 -17.94
CA ALA A 135 -7.86 7.09 -19.32
C ALA A 135 -7.48 8.18 -20.34
N VAL A 136 -7.04 7.78 -21.50
CA VAL A 136 -6.91 8.68 -22.66
C VAL A 136 -8.30 9.03 -23.20
N ASP A 137 -9.19 8.04 -23.23
CA ASP A 137 -10.59 8.19 -23.56
C ASP A 137 -11.47 7.81 -22.37
N PRO A 138 -12.05 8.81 -21.65
CA PRO A 138 -12.86 8.54 -20.47
C PRO A 138 -14.05 7.58 -20.68
N GLU A 139 -14.58 7.48 -21.91
CA GLU A 139 -15.64 6.50 -22.22
C GLU A 139 -15.09 5.06 -22.22
N LYS A 140 -13.80 4.88 -22.54
CA LYS A 140 -13.13 3.58 -22.62
C LYS A 140 -12.27 3.25 -21.40
N ARG A 141 -12.43 4.01 -20.31
CA ARG A 141 -11.57 3.88 -19.13
C ARG A 141 -11.47 2.45 -18.58
N MET A 142 -12.55 1.68 -18.61
CA MET A 142 -12.54 0.28 -18.17
C MET A 142 -11.71 -0.59 -19.11
N GLU A 143 -11.90 -0.45 -20.44
CA GLU A 143 -11.13 -1.18 -21.45
C GLU A 143 -9.63 -0.84 -21.37
N GLU A 144 -9.29 0.44 -21.13
CA GLU A 144 -7.89 0.87 -20.98
C GLU A 144 -7.25 0.27 -19.72
N PHE A 145 -8.01 0.15 -18.62
CA PHE A 145 -7.52 -0.50 -17.40
C PHE A 145 -7.38 -2.02 -17.57
N GLU A 146 -8.34 -2.71 -18.18
CA GLU A 146 -8.21 -4.13 -18.52
C GLU A 146 -6.98 -4.39 -19.41
N ALA A 147 -6.75 -3.52 -20.39
CA ALA A 147 -5.55 -3.58 -21.22
C ALA A 147 -4.25 -3.34 -20.42
N LEU A 148 -4.27 -2.54 -19.35
CA LEU A 148 -3.14 -2.38 -18.44
C LEU A 148 -2.88 -3.66 -17.64
N ILE A 149 -3.92 -4.30 -17.12
CA ILE A 149 -3.80 -5.61 -16.43
C ILE A 149 -3.12 -6.62 -17.36
N ASP A 150 -3.62 -6.74 -18.57
CA ASP A 150 -3.05 -7.65 -19.59
C ASP A 150 -1.57 -7.36 -19.91
N ARG A 151 -1.20 -6.07 -20.04
CA ARG A 151 0.20 -5.67 -20.30
C ARG A 151 1.09 -6.03 -19.11
N THR A 152 0.61 -5.82 -17.89
CA THR A 152 1.34 -6.16 -16.66
C THR A 152 1.58 -7.67 -16.57
N HIS A 153 0.56 -8.48 -16.83
CA HIS A 153 0.66 -9.95 -16.87
C HIS A 153 1.63 -10.44 -17.93
N LYS A 154 1.63 -9.83 -19.13
CA LYS A 154 2.58 -10.17 -20.21
C LYS A 154 4.04 -9.92 -19.83
N GLN A 155 4.30 -9.01 -18.89
CA GLN A 155 5.63 -8.79 -18.32
C GLN A 155 5.94 -9.70 -17.13
N GLY A 156 5.05 -10.64 -16.78
CA GLY A 156 5.25 -11.62 -15.69
C GLY A 156 4.98 -11.07 -14.30
N MET A 157 4.37 -9.90 -14.17
CA MET A 157 4.02 -9.29 -12.90
C MET A 157 2.52 -9.44 -12.60
N LYS A 158 2.16 -9.37 -11.32
CA LYS A 158 0.81 -9.43 -10.78
C LYS A 158 0.26 -8.04 -10.47
N VAL A 159 -1.07 -7.90 -10.48
CA VAL A 159 -1.77 -6.62 -10.28
C VAL A 159 -2.48 -6.62 -8.94
N ILE A 160 -2.24 -5.56 -8.14
CA ILE A 160 -2.95 -5.28 -6.89
C ILE A 160 -3.64 -3.92 -7.04
N ILE A 161 -4.87 -3.79 -6.52
CA ILE A 161 -5.59 -2.51 -6.40
C ILE A 161 -6.09 -2.30 -4.97
N ASP A 162 -6.44 -1.04 -4.64
CA ASP A 162 -7.08 -0.71 -3.37
C ASP A 162 -8.57 -1.08 -3.39
N ILE A 163 -9.05 -1.51 -2.23
CA ILE A 163 -10.47 -1.47 -1.84
C ILE A 163 -10.55 -0.69 -0.53
N VAL A 164 -11.51 0.21 -0.40
CA VAL A 164 -11.68 1.14 0.72
C VAL A 164 -12.96 0.82 1.50
N PRO A 165 -13.00 -0.23 2.33
CA PRO A 165 -14.28 -0.68 2.89
C PRO A 165 -14.77 0.19 4.05
N ASN A 166 -13.89 0.90 4.75
CA ASN A 166 -14.28 1.69 5.91
C ASN A 166 -15.20 2.88 5.59
N HIS A 167 -15.08 3.45 4.38
CA HIS A 167 -15.79 4.66 3.98
C HIS A 167 -15.91 4.77 2.46
N VAL A 168 -16.77 5.68 2.00
CA VAL A 168 -16.92 6.06 0.59
C VAL A 168 -17.00 7.59 0.49
N ALA A 169 -16.93 8.13 -0.73
CA ALA A 169 -17.18 9.54 -0.98
C ALA A 169 -18.54 9.96 -0.41
N ARG A 170 -18.65 11.22 0.07
CA ARG A 170 -19.91 11.74 0.59
C ARG A 170 -21.02 11.74 -0.48
N GLN A 171 -20.64 12.02 -1.72
CA GLN A 171 -21.50 11.88 -2.89
C GLN A 171 -21.19 10.59 -3.64
N TYR A 172 -21.53 9.42 -3.04
CA TYR A 172 -21.40 8.14 -3.73
C TYR A 172 -22.45 8.00 -4.83
N GLU A 173 -22.03 7.69 -6.04
CA GLU A 173 -22.91 7.49 -7.21
C GLU A 173 -22.29 6.51 -8.19
N GLY A 174 -22.79 5.27 -8.23
CA GLY A 174 -22.36 4.24 -9.17
C GLY A 174 -23.01 4.41 -10.54
N LYS A 175 -22.21 4.62 -11.57
CA LYS A 175 -22.67 4.72 -12.97
C LYS A 175 -22.69 3.37 -13.68
N ASN A 176 -21.79 2.48 -13.31
CA ASN A 176 -21.56 1.21 -14.00
C ASN A 176 -21.92 0.00 -13.13
N ASN A 177 -22.87 0.18 -12.21
CA ASN A 177 -23.31 -0.91 -11.37
C ASN A 177 -23.81 -2.11 -12.22
N PRO A 178 -23.41 -3.33 -11.89
CA PRO A 178 -23.98 -4.53 -12.49
C PRO A 178 -25.50 -4.59 -12.31
N GLU A 179 -26.19 -5.28 -13.20
CA GLU A 179 -27.66 -5.46 -13.11
C GLU A 179 -28.08 -5.98 -11.72
N GLY A 180 -29.01 -5.29 -11.09
CA GLY A 180 -29.52 -5.63 -9.75
C GLY A 180 -28.68 -5.11 -8.58
N VAL A 181 -27.55 -4.43 -8.82
CA VAL A 181 -26.74 -3.80 -7.78
C VAL A 181 -27.21 -2.36 -7.57
N SER A 182 -27.55 -2.02 -6.33
CA SER A 182 -27.90 -0.66 -5.91
C SER A 182 -26.73 0.02 -5.21
N ASP A 183 -26.68 1.35 -5.31
CA ASP A 183 -25.70 2.18 -4.61
C ASP A 183 -25.73 1.99 -3.09
N PHE A 184 -24.62 2.32 -2.44
CA PHE A 184 -24.60 2.45 -0.98
C PHE A 184 -25.59 3.54 -0.56
N GLY A 185 -26.41 3.22 0.47
CA GLY A 185 -27.42 4.13 1.01
C GLY A 185 -28.75 4.20 0.24
N ALA A 186 -28.87 3.58 -0.94
CA ALA A 186 -30.06 3.66 -1.78
C ALA A 186 -31.35 3.15 -1.10
N HIS A 187 -31.20 2.23 -0.13
CA HIS A 187 -32.31 1.62 0.60
C HIS A 187 -32.28 1.91 2.10
N ASP A 188 -31.45 2.84 2.52
CA ASP A 188 -31.29 3.20 3.94
C ASP A 188 -32.55 3.86 4.51
N ASP A 189 -32.89 3.48 5.73
CA ASP A 189 -33.87 4.17 6.55
C ASP A 189 -33.21 5.38 7.21
N THR A 190 -33.36 6.55 6.58
CA THR A 190 -32.74 7.80 7.04
C THR A 190 -33.45 8.45 8.22
N SER A 191 -34.53 7.84 8.73
CA SER A 191 -35.26 8.34 9.90
C SER A 191 -34.65 7.90 11.24
N VAL A 192 -33.66 6.98 11.19
CA VAL A 192 -32.99 6.41 12.38
C VAL A 192 -31.48 6.58 12.28
N GLU A 193 -30.79 6.75 13.41
CA GLU A 193 -29.33 6.86 13.48
C GLU A 193 -28.64 5.61 12.95
N TYR A 194 -29.21 4.45 13.23
CA TYR A 194 -28.67 3.13 12.91
C TYR A 194 -29.78 2.12 12.60
N LYS A 195 -29.51 1.27 11.64
CA LYS A 195 -30.25 0.03 11.38
C LYS A 195 -29.26 -0.97 10.79
N ARG A 196 -29.37 -2.26 11.12
CA ARG A 196 -28.36 -3.28 10.71
C ARG A 196 -28.01 -3.22 9.23
N ASP A 197 -29.01 -3.13 8.37
CA ASP A 197 -28.89 -3.18 6.92
C ASP A 197 -28.82 -1.80 6.24
N ASN A 198 -28.82 -0.70 7.01
CA ASN A 198 -28.42 0.60 6.48
C ASN A 198 -26.93 0.57 6.14
N ASN A 199 -26.55 1.17 5.02
CA ASN A 199 -25.14 1.28 4.65
C ASN A 199 -24.39 2.39 5.38
N PHE A 200 -25.12 3.38 5.93
CA PHE A 200 -24.56 4.52 6.64
C PHE A 200 -25.17 4.71 8.04
N TYR A 201 -24.49 5.52 8.84
CA TYR A 201 -25.00 6.07 10.09
C TYR A 201 -25.43 7.52 9.88
N TYR A 202 -26.51 7.93 10.53
CA TYR A 202 -27.13 9.24 10.33
C TYR A 202 -27.16 10.08 11.62
N VAL A 203 -27.06 11.41 11.45
CA VAL A 203 -27.24 12.40 12.52
C VAL A 203 -28.67 12.93 12.42
N ILE A 204 -29.57 12.35 13.20
CA ILE A 204 -31.00 12.57 13.04
C ILE A 204 -31.41 14.01 13.37
N GLY A 205 -32.16 14.62 12.44
CA GLY A 205 -32.70 15.98 12.60
C GLY A 205 -31.70 17.10 12.27
N GLU A 206 -30.48 16.76 11.85
CA GLU A 206 -29.46 17.75 11.47
C GLU A 206 -29.03 17.57 10.01
N LYS A 207 -28.87 18.70 9.31
CA LYS A 207 -28.25 18.73 7.98
C LYS A 207 -26.74 18.80 8.11
N PHE A 208 -26.03 18.23 7.15
CA PHE A 208 -24.60 18.43 7.02
C PHE A 208 -24.27 19.92 6.80
N ARG A 209 -23.20 20.34 7.43
CA ARG A 209 -22.57 21.65 7.22
C ARG A 209 -21.09 21.43 6.95
N VAL A 210 -20.56 22.11 5.95
CA VAL A 210 -19.12 22.06 5.65
C VAL A 210 -18.31 22.48 6.88
N PRO A 211 -17.08 21.99 7.05
CA PRO A 211 -16.21 22.39 8.15
C PRO A 211 -16.00 23.91 8.22
N ASN A 212 -15.78 24.42 9.42
CA ASN A 212 -15.24 25.77 9.56
C ASN A 212 -13.76 25.74 9.17
N TRP A 213 -13.46 26.33 8.03
CA TRP A 213 -12.08 26.38 7.52
C TRP A 213 -11.18 27.19 8.46
N LYS A 214 -9.97 26.71 8.72
CA LYS A 214 -8.97 27.29 9.62
C LYS A 214 -7.66 27.54 8.88
N ASP A 215 -6.77 28.28 9.49
CA ASP A 215 -5.37 28.47 9.04
C ASP A 215 -5.22 29.02 7.61
N GLY A 216 -6.24 29.76 7.14
CA GLY A 216 -6.25 30.34 5.79
C GLY A 216 -6.60 29.36 4.68
N TYR A 217 -7.00 28.14 5.01
CA TYR A 217 -7.49 27.17 4.04
C TYR A 217 -8.81 27.65 3.41
N SER A 218 -8.93 27.43 2.13
CA SER A 218 -10.19 27.50 1.36
C SER A 218 -10.18 26.40 0.31
N PRO A 219 -11.34 25.81 -0.03
CA PRO A 219 -11.42 24.90 -1.16
C PRO A 219 -10.78 25.49 -2.42
N LEU A 220 -10.07 24.68 -3.20
CA LEU A 220 -9.35 25.07 -4.41
C LEU A 220 -8.33 26.22 -4.22
N GLY A 221 -7.81 26.40 -3.00
CA GLY A 221 -6.93 27.54 -2.69
C GLY A 221 -7.60 28.91 -2.79
N GLY A 222 -8.92 28.95 -2.73
CA GLY A 222 -9.73 30.19 -2.83
C GLY A 222 -10.07 30.61 -4.26
N GLU A 223 -9.83 29.78 -5.26
CA GLU A 223 -10.31 29.98 -6.62
C GLU A 223 -11.84 29.94 -6.66
N SER A 224 -12.45 30.84 -7.43
CA SER A 224 -13.91 30.90 -7.57
C SER A 224 -14.42 29.69 -8.35
N HIS A 225 -15.32 28.93 -7.76
CA HIS A 225 -16.00 27.81 -8.41
C HIS A 225 -17.48 27.80 -8.05
N PRO A 226 -18.40 27.52 -9.00
CA PRO A 226 -19.84 27.59 -8.75
C PRO A 226 -20.35 26.73 -7.59
N LEU A 227 -19.70 25.61 -7.32
CA LEU A 227 -20.05 24.66 -6.24
C LEU A 227 -19.24 24.90 -4.96
N ALA A 228 -18.18 25.71 -4.95
CA ALA A 228 -17.45 26.09 -3.74
C ALA A 228 -18.15 27.29 -3.06
N ASP A 229 -19.37 27.07 -2.59
CA ASP A 229 -20.25 28.09 -2.05
C ASP A 229 -20.42 28.02 -0.52
N GLY A 230 -19.70 27.07 0.12
CA GLY A 230 -19.74 26.84 1.56
C GLY A 230 -20.93 25.99 2.00
N ALA A 231 -21.60 25.28 1.08
CA ALA A 231 -22.73 24.42 1.37
C ALA A 231 -22.61 23.07 0.64
N PHE A 232 -23.17 22.03 1.24
CA PHE A 232 -23.35 20.72 0.61
C PHE A 232 -24.70 20.14 1.05
N ASP A 233 -25.51 19.66 0.10
CA ASP A 233 -26.88 19.20 0.40
C ASP A 233 -26.89 17.73 0.83
N GLU A 234 -26.82 17.51 2.14
CA GLU A 234 -26.97 16.21 2.78
C GLU A 234 -27.88 16.31 4.00
N ASN A 235 -29.04 15.66 3.95
CA ASN A 235 -30.04 15.71 5.03
C ASN A 235 -30.78 14.37 5.18
N PRO A 236 -30.65 13.65 6.33
CA PRO A 236 -29.80 14.00 7.47
C PRO A 236 -28.30 13.86 7.17
N ALA A 237 -27.46 14.53 7.95
CA ALA A 237 -26.02 14.37 7.87
C ALA A 237 -25.62 12.93 8.17
N LYS A 238 -24.55 12.44 7.52
CA LYS A 238 -23.95 11.12 7.77
C LYS A 238 -22.69 11.27 8.63
N TRP A 239 -22.34 10.23 9.39
CA TRP A 239 -21.05 10.19 10.07
C TRP A 239 -19.91 10.25 9.08
N THR A 240 -18.82 10.94 9.41
CA THR A 240 -17.61 10.98 8.57
C THR A 240 -16.86 9.65 8.58
N GLY A 241 -16.00 9.43 7.61
CA GLY A 241 -15.22 8.19 7.46
C GLY A 241 -14.41 7.80 8.70
N ASN A 242 -13.88 8.77 9.46
CA ASN A 242 -13.20 8.52 10.73
C ASN A 242 -14.15 8.29 11.93
N GLY A 243 -15.47 8.31 11.70
CA GLY A 243 -16.49 8.05 12.72
C GLY A 243 -16.93 9.29 13.52
N SER A 244 -16.60 10.51 13.10
CA SER A 244 -17.17 11.73 13.71
C SER A 244 -18.68 11.77 13.49
N ARG A 245 -19.42 12.05 14.57
CA ARG A 245 -20.90 12.10 14.61
C ARG A 245 -21.44 13.53 14.53
N ALA A 246 -20.56 14.48 14.25
CA ALA A 246 -20.95 15.88 14.15
C ALA A 246 -21.56 16.18 12.77
N SER A 247 -22.71 16.86 12.74
CA SER A 247 -23.30 17.38 11.49
C SER A 247 -22.45 18.47 10.83
N GLN A 248 -21.57 19.10 11.61
CA GLN A 248 -20.48 19.96 11.13
C GLN A 248 -19.15 19.39 11.65
N PRO A 249 -18.47 18.55 10.88
CA PRO A 249 -17.19 17.97 11.31
C PRO A 249 -16.10 19.03 11.41
N ASP A 250 -15.00 18.72 12.11
CA ASP A 250 -13.77 19.52 12.06
C ASP A 250 -13.09 19.34 10.70
N MET A 251 -12.29 20.31 10.26
CA MET A 251 -11.52 20.20 9.02
C MET A 251 -10.49 19.05 9.04
N ASN A 252 -10.10 18.56 10.22
CA ASN A 252 -9.24 17.40 10.38
C ASN A 252 -9.99 16.06 10.42
N ASP A 253 -11.34 16.12 10.48
CA ASP A 253 -12.15 14.93 10.23
C ASP A 253 -12.09 14.59 8.73
N TRP A 254 -12.44 13.34 8.39
CA TRP A 254 -12.52 12.95 6.98
C TRP A 254 -13.86 13.41 6.38
N TYR A 255 -14.02 14.74 6.32
CA TYR A 255 -15.27 15.39 5.94
C TYR A 255 -15.73 15.08 4.51
N GLU A 256 -14.81 14.68 3.64
CA GLU A 256 -15.06 14.28 2.26
C GLU A 256 -15.63 12.87 2.13
N THR A 257 -15.65 12.09 3.22
CA THR A 257 -16.09 10.71 3.24
C THR A 257 -17.18 10.46 4.26
N VAL A 258 -17.91 9.34 4.07
CA VAL A 258 -18.95 8.85 4.98
C VAL A 258 -18.65 7.43 5.42
N LYS A 259 -18.87 7.17 6.73
CA LYS A 259 -18.60 5.87 7.38
C LYS A 259 -19.58 4.80 6.89
N ILE A 260 -19.05 3.66 6.48
CA ILE A 260 -19.86 2.46 6.19
C ILE A 260 -20.27 1.78 7.49
N ASN A 261 -21.52 1.35 7.54
CA ASN A 261 -22.09 0.56 8.62
C ASN A 261 -21.94 -0.94 8.33
N TYR A 262 -21.26 -1.62 9.21
CA TYR A 262 -21.01 -3.07 9.17
C TYR A 262 -21.91 -3.87 10.14
N GLY A 263 -23.04 -3.31 10.58
CA GLY A 263 -23.89 -3.95 11.59
C GLY A 263 -23.33 -3.76 13.02
N VAL A 264 -22.50 -2.73 13.22
CA VAL A 264 -22.00 -2.32 14.54
C VAL A 264 -22.84 -1.15 15.04
N ARG A 265 -23.55 -1.34 16.16
CA ARG A 265 -24.40 -0.30 16.76
C ARG A 265 -23.55 0.87 17.29
N PRO A 266 -24.15 2.07 17.42
CA PRO A 266 -23.46 3.24 18.00
C PRO A 266 -22.92 3.03 19.43
N ASP A 267 -23.46 2.07 20.18
CA ASP A 267 -23.00 1.66 21.50
C ASP A 267 -21.89 0.59 21.49
N GLY A 268 -21.45 0.15 20.29
CA GLY A 268 -20.44 -0.87 20.07
C GLY A 268 -20.98 -2.30 20.01
N GLY A 269 -22.29 -2.52 20.18
CA GLY A 269 -22.91 -3.83 20.02
C GLY A 269 -22.90 -4.28 18.56
N LYS A 270 -22.93 -5.60 18.33
CA LYS A 270 -22.86 -6.21 16.99
C LYS A 270 -24.21 -6.86 16.65
N ASP A 271 -24.72 -6.62 15.45
CA ASP A 271 -25.93 -7.23 14.92
C ASP A 271 -25.65 -8.27 13.83
N PHE A 272 -24.57 -9.02 14.03
CA PHE A 272 -24.15 -10.18 13.24
C PHE A 272 -23.57 -11.24 14.17
N GLU A 273 -23.41 -12.47 13.68
CA GLU A 273 -22.88 -13.57 14.47
C GLU A 273 -21.36 -13.41 14.69
N GLU A 274 -20.92 -13.57 15.92
CA GLU A 274 -19.50 -13.53 16.26
C GLU A 274 -18.80 -14.83 15.85
N LEU A 275 -17.56 -14.69 15.36
CA LEU A 275 -16.74 -15.82 15.00
C LEU A 275 -16.23 -16.55 16.25
N PRO A 276 -16.44 -17.88 16.42
CA PRO A 276 -15.92 -18.61 17.55
C PRO A 276 -14.38 -18.51 17.68
N ALA A 277 -13.87 -18.50 18.92
CA ALA A 277 -12.44 -18.28 19.16
C ALA A 277 -11.51 -19.31 18.49
N ASP A 278 -11.97 -20.58 18.35
CA ASP A 278 -11.20 -21.65 17.71
C ASP A 278 -11.04 -21.48 16.20
N TYR A 279 -11.80 -20.54 15.59
CA TYR A 279 -11.67 -20.23 14.16
C TYR A 279 -10.33 -19.58 13.81
N ALA A 280 -9.60 -19.01 14.78
CA ALA A 280 -8.25 -18.53 14.55
C ALA A 280 -7.32 -19.63 13.97
N SER A 281 -7.53 -20.90 14.33
CA SER A 281 -6.76 -22.05 13.85
C SER A 281 -7.40 -22.79 12.66
N ARG A 282 -8.59 -22.37 12.20
CA ARG A 282 -9.29 -22.99 11.08
C ARG A 282 -8.79 -22.43 9.74
N ASP A 283 -8.93 -23.24 8.68
CA ASP A 283 -8.60 -22.83 7.32
C ASP A 283 -9.70 -21.94 6.67
N HIS A 284 -9.41 -21.43 5.50
CA HIS A 284 -10.35 -20.60 4.74
C HIS A 284 -11.67 -21.31 4.43
N GLN A 285 -11.63 -22.63 4.16
CA GLN A 285 -12.83 -23.39 3.84
C GLN A 285 -13.78 -23.46 5.04
N ALA A 286 -13.25 -23.71 6.23
CA ALA A 286 -14.06 -23.74 7.46
C ALA A 286 -14.72 -22.37 7.73
N HIS A 287 -13.99 -21.25 7.50
CA HIS A 287 -14.56 -19.91 7.61
C HIS A 287 -15.69 -19.67 6.59
N ASN A 288 -15.46 -20.03 5.33
CA ASN A 288 -16.47 -19.89 4.28
C ASN A 288 -17.72 -20.73 4.58
N ASP A 289 -17.55 -21.95 5.08
CA ASP A 289 -18.67 -22.81 5.48
C ASP A 289 -19.41 -22.27 6.72
N PHE A 290 -18.72 -21.61 7.66
CA PHE A 290 -19.34 -20.95 8.79
C PHE A 290 -20.32 -19.85 8.38
N TRP A 291 -19.94 -19.03 7.40
CA TRP A 291 -20.76 -17.91 6.94
C TRP A 291 -21.88 -18.33 5.98
N LYS A 292 -21.83 -19.56 5.45
CA LYS A 292 -22.79 -20.04 4.48
C LYS A 292 -24.21 -20.12 5.07
N GLY A 293 -25.12 -19.38 4.44
CA GLY A 293 -26.52 -19.34 4.86
C GLY A 293 -26.80 -18.49 6.11
N LYS A 294 -25.80 -17.77 6.63
CA LYS A 294 -26.01 -16.78 7.69
C LYS A 294 -26.45 -15.45 7.11
N GLU A 295 -27.31 -14.76 7.84
CA GLU A 295 -27.68 -13.40 7.51
C GLU A 295 -26.56 -12.44 7.94
N VAL A 296 -26.07 -11.64 7.00
CA VAL A 296 -25.04 -10.63 7.22
C VAL A 296 -25.57 -9.25 6.82
N PRO A 297 -24.98 -8.13 7.34
CA PRO A 297 -25.36 -6.79 6.93
C PRO A 297 -25.23 -6.58 5.41
N ASP A 298 -26.07 -5.72 4.83
CA ASP A 298 -26.09 -5.43 3.40
C ASP A 298 -24.73 -4.96 2.85
N SER A 299 -24.00 -4.14 3.63
CA SER A 299 -22.65 -3.69 3.27
C SER A 299 -21.65 -4.84 3.05
N TRP A 300 -21.80 -5.96 3.76
CA TRP A 300 -20.93 -7.12 3.58
C TRP A 300 -21.14 -7.76 2.21
N ILE A 301 -22.38 -7.86 1.78
CA ILE A 301 -22.77 -8.42 0.47
C ILE A 301 -22.20 -7.51 -0.63
N LYS A 302 -22.43 -6.19 -0.51
CA LYS A 302 -21.94 -5.22 -1.50
C LYS A 302 -20.42 -5.29 -1.67
N PHE A 303 -19.65 -5.29 -0.57
CA PHE A 303 -18.19 -5.38 -0.67
C PHE A 303 -17.70 -6.76 -1.15
N SER A 304 -18.42 -7.82 -0.85
CA SER A 304 -18.12 -9.13 -1.44
C SER A 304 -18.31 -9.11 -2.96
N ASP A 305 -19.38 -8.51 -3.46
CA ASP A 305 -19.63 -8.39 -4.89
C ASP A 305 -18.58 -7.52 -5.59
N ILE A 306 -18.20 -6.39 -4.99
CA ILE A 306 -17.13 -5.50 -5.47
C ILE A 306 -15.79 -6.25 -5.56
N ALA A 307 -15.37 -6.93 -4.49
CA ALA A 307 -14.10 -7.66 -4.48
C ALA A 307 -14.06 -8.76 -5.55
N HIS A 308 -15.15 -9.54 -5.65
CA HIS A 308 -15.26 -10.57 -6.67
C HIS A 308 -15.36 -10.01 -8.09
N PHE A 309 -15.94 -8.82 -8.28
CA PHE A 309 -15.97 -8.14 -9.57
C PHE A 309 -14.55 -7.87 -10.05
N TRP A 310 -13.71 -7.20 -9.26
CA TRP A 310 -12.35 -6.85 -9.65
C TRP A 310 -11.44 -8.06 -9.85
N LEU A 311 -11.57 -9.09 -9.02
CA LEU A 311 -10.82 -10.34 -9.21
C LEU A 311 -11.23 -11.07 -10.51
N ARG A 312 -12.50 -10.97 -10.94
CA ARG A 312 -12.94 -11.49 -12.25
C ARG A 312 -12.41 -10.67 -13.43
N GLN A 313 -12.14 -9.36 -13.22
CA GLN A 313 -11.50 -8.51 -14.23
C GLN A 313 -9.99 -8.79 -14.40
N GLY A 314 -9.43 -9.70 -13.63
CA GLY A 314 -8.03 -10.12 -13.75
C GLY A 314 -7.08 -9.47 -12.75
N VAL A 315 -7.59 -8.72 -11.77
CA VAL A 315 -6.79 -8.25 -10.62
C VAL A 315 -6.35 -9.46 -9.79
N ASP A 316 -5.07 -9.54 -9.42
CA ASP A 316 -4.49 -10.66 -8.68
C ASP A 316 -4.47 -10.46 -7.16
N GLY A 317 -4.73 -9.26 -6.69
CA GLY A 317 -4.72 -8.98 -5.25
C GLY A 317 -5.43 -7.69 -4.89
N LEU A 318 -5.82 -7.59 -3.63
CA LEU A 318 -6.52 -6.45 -3.06
C LEU A 318 -5.74 -5.89 -1.85
N ARG A 319 -5.56 -4.58 -1.81
CA ARG A 319 -5.09 -3.87 -0.62
C ARG A 319 -6.29 -3.23 0.06
N TYR A 320 -6.51 -3.53 1.31
CA TYR A 320 -7.63 -3.02 2.08
C TYR A 320 -7.20 -1.81 2.91
N ASP A 321 -7.79 -0.66 2.57
CA ASP A 321 -7.60 0.60 3.28
C ASP A 321 -8.26 0.56 4.66
N MET A 322 -7.58 1.11 5.68
CA MET A 322 -8.09 1.26 7.05
C MET A 322 -8.79 0.00 7.60
N ALA A 323 -8.23 -1.18 7.32
CA ALA A 323 -8.87 -2.46 7.61
C ALA A 323 -9.18 -2.64 9.11
N GLU A 324 -8.37 -2.07 10.01
CA GLU A 324 -8.60 -2.18 11.46
C GLU A 324 -9.87 -1.46 11.95
N MET A 325 -10.44 -0.56 11.16
CA MET A 325 -11.69 0.13 11.48
C MET A 325 -12.95 -0.66 11.08
N VAL A 326 -12.78 -1.85 10.52
CA VAL A 326 -13.84 -2.75 10.04
C VAL A 326 -13.79 -4.05 10.84
N PRO A 327 -14.95 -4.64 11.25
CA PRO A 327 -14.97 -5.83 12.09
C PRO A 327 -14.21 -7.02 11.48
N VAL A 328 -13.48 -7.76 12.33
CA VAL A 328 -12.72 -8.94 11.89
C VAL A 328 -13.62 -10.04 11.32
N GLU A 329 -14.86 -10.11 11.75
CA GLU A 329 -15.87 -11.05 11.25
C GLU A 329 -16.21 -10.79 9.78
N PHE A 330 -16.30 -9.51 9.37
CA PHE A 330 -16.47 -9.16 7.96
C PHE A 330 -15.28 -9.66 7.12
N TRP A 331 -14.07 -9.49 7.61
CA TRP A 331 -12.88 -9.98 6.92
C TRP A 331 -12.88 -11.50 6.80
N SER A 332 -13.27 -12.21 7.87
CA SER A 332 -13.48 -13.65 7.81
C SER A 332 -14.46 -14.04 6.70
N TYR A 333 -15.60 -13.35 6.63
CA TYR A 333 -16.63 -13.57 5.59
C TYR A 333 -16.06 -13.31 4.18
N LEU A 334 -15.50 -12.12 3.96
CA LEU A 334 -15.02 -11.69 2.65
C LEU A 334 -13.84 -12.54 2.17
N ASN A 335 -12.79 -12.64 2.98
CA ASN A 335 -11.53 -13.26 2.56
C ASN A 335 -11.65 -14.77 2.40
N SER A 336 -12.46 -15.44 3.22
CA SER A 336 -12.74 -16.88 3.02
C SER A 336 -13.51 -17.15 1.73
N SER A 337 -14.46 -16.28 1.38
CA SER A 337 -15.19 -16.34 0.10
C SER A 337 -14.27 -16.10 -1.11
N ILE A 338 -13.36 -15.12 -1.00
CA ILE A 338 -12.35 -14.85 -2.03
C ILE A 338 -11.44 -16.07 -2.22
N LYS A 339 -10.82 -16.56 -1.16
CA LYS A 339 -9.87 -17.69 -1.23
C LYS A 339 -10.53 -18.98 -1.73
N SER A 340 -11.83 -19.16 -1.51
CA SER A 340 -12.58 -20.29 -2.05
C SER A 340 -12.69 -20.27 -3.59
N LYS A 341 -12.71 -19.10 -4.21
CA LYS A 341 -12.87 -18.90 -5.67
C LYS A 341 -11.59 -18.49 -6.37
N PHE A 342 -10.74 -17.74 -5.68
CA PHE A 342 -9.48 -17.18 -6.14
C PHE A 342 -8.38 -17.49 -5.12
N PRO A 343 -7.92 -18.75 -5.00
CA PRO A 343 -6.99 -19.17 -3.95
C PRO A 343 -5.65 -18.43 -3.99
N GLU A 344 -5.24 -17.97 -5.17
CA GLU A 344 -3.98 -17.25 -5.39
C GLU A 344 -4.09 -15.73 -5.17
N ALA A 345 -5.29 -15.20 -4.92
CA ALA A 345 -5.47 -13.77 -4.70
C ALA A 345 -4.68 -13.31 -3.47
N LEU A 346 -3.87 -12.25 -3.63
CA LEU A 346 -3.09 -11.66 -2.55
C LEU A 346 -3.97 -10.65 -1.77
N LEU A 347 -4.05 -10.82 -0.45
CA LEU A 347 -4.88 -10.00 0.43
C LEU A 347 -3.97 -9.25 1.42
N LEU A 348 -3.72 -7.98 1.14
CA LEU A 348 -2.90 -7.08 1.93
C LEU A 348 -3.78 -6.08 2.68
N ALA A 349 -3.55 -5.87 3.97
CA ALA A 349 -4.37 -4.96 4.76
C ALA A 349 -3.55 -3.93 5.54
N GLU A 350 -4.11 -2.74 5.63
CA GLU A 350 -3.63 -1.69 6.50
C GLU A 350 -4.20 -1.88 7.91
N VAL A 351 -3.33 -2.36 8.80
CA VAL A 351 -3.61 -2.52 10.24
C VAL A 351 -2.41 -1.97 11.00
N TYR A 352 -2.61 -0.94 11.81
CA TYR A 352 -1.53 -0.27 12.53
C TYR A 352 -1.42 -0.70 13.99
N ASN A 353 -2.50 -1.17 14.60
CA ASN A 353 -2.50 -1.58 15.99
C ASN A 353 -1.90 -3.00 16.14
N PRO A 354 -0.70 -3.18 16.75
CA PRO A 354 -0.06 -4.47 16.89
C PRO A 354 -0.88 -5.50 17.69
N ALA A 355 -1.77 -5.03 18.58
CA ALA A 355 -2.65 -5.91 19.35
C ALA A 355 -3.69 -6.62 18.48
N LEU A 356 -3.96 -6.11 17.27
CA LEU A 356 -4.94 -6.66 16.33
C LEU A 356 -4.31 -7.57 15.27
N TYR A 357 -3.00 -7.56 15.08
CA TYR A 357 -2.33 -8.28 13.98
C TYR A 357 -2.77 -9.74 13.89
N ARG A 358 -2.71 -10.48 15.00
CA ARG A 358 -3.03 -11.91 15.04
C ARG A 358 -4.49 -12.19 14.72
N ASP A 359 -5.41 -11.34 15.19
CA ASP A 359 -6.83 -11.49 14.88
C ASP A 359 -7.10 -11.25 13.38
N TYR A 360 -6.49 -10.22 12.78
CA TYR A 360 -6.69 -9.92 11.37
C TYR A 360 -6.03 -10.95 10.44
N ILE A 361 -4.88 -11.50 10.83
CA ILE A 361 -4.23 -12.60 10.12
C ILE A 361 -5.05 -13.90 10.27
N HIS A 362 -5.30 -14.32 11.52
CA HIS A 362 -5.81 -15.66 11.78
C HIS A 362 -7.33 -15.77 11.63
N LYS A 363 -8.10 -14.79 12.12
CA LYS A 363 -9.56 -14.75 11.98
C LYS A 363 -9.99 -13.97 10.73
N GLY A 364 -9.37 -12.83 10.45
CA GLY A 364 -9.63 -12.02 9.27
C GLY A 364 -9.11 -12.63 7.97
N LYS A 365 -8.22 -13.62 8.05
CA LYS A 365 -7.65 -14.33 6.89
C LYS A 365 -6.90 -13.42 5.91
N MET A 366 -6.21 -12.39 6.44
CA MET A 366 -5.28 -11.58 5.67
C MET A 366 -4.00 -12.35 5.36
N ASP A 367 -3.49 -12.23 4.13
CA ASP A 367 -2.18 -12.78 3.79
C ASP A 367 -1.07 -11.92 4.38
N TYR A 368 -1.21 -10.60 4.30
CA TYR A 368 -0.20 -9.64 4.76
C TYR A 368 -0.81 -8.43 5.45
N LEU A 369 -0.09 -7.92 6.46
CA LEU A 369 -0.35 -6.64 7.12
C LEU A 369 0.88 -5.74 7.01
N TYR A 370 0.72 -4.42 7.17
CA TYR A 370 1.83 -3.49 7.29
C TYR A 370 2.57 -3.66 8.62
N ASP A 371 3.89 -3.80 8.61
CA ASP A 371 4.72 -3.65 9.80
C ASP A 371 5.12 -2.17 10.01
N LYS A 372 4.10 -1.35 10.33
CA LYS A 372 4.25 0.11 10.46
C LYS A 372 4.76 0.51 11.83
N VAL A 373 3.99 0.22 12.88
CA VAL A 373 4.18 0.81 14.21
C VAL A 373 5.43 0.27 14.90
N ALA A 374 5.77 -1.00 14.69
CA ALA A 374 6.96 -1.58 15.28
C ALA A 374 8.19 -1.42 14.37
N PHE A 375 8.21 -2.05 13.21
CA PHE A 375 9.39 -2.09 12.35
C PHE A 375 9.68 -0.76 11.65
N TYR A 376 8.72 -0.23 10.88
CA TYR A 376 8.92 1.02 10.13
C TYR A 376 9.31 2.19 11.05
N ASP A 377 8.55 2.41 12.13
CA ASP A 377 8.81 3.52 13.03
C ASP A 377 10.18 3.38 13.74
N SER A 378 10.57 2.14 14.10
CA SER A 378 11.89 1.88 14.70
C SER A 378 13.03 2.14 13.73
N ILE A 379 12.92 1.63 12.49
CA ILE A 379 14.00 1.81 11.50
C ILE A 379 14.13 3.26 11.07
N LYS A 380 13.01 3.98 10.91
CA LYS A 380 12.99 5.42 10.64
C LYS A 380 13.68 6.21 11.76
N HIS A 381 13.40 5.87 13.01
CA HIS A 381 14.02 6.49 14.18
C HIS A 381 15.55 6.26 14.21
N ILE A 382 15.99 5.04 13.89
CA ILE A 382 17.41 4.70 13.78
C ILE A 382 18.09 5.51 12.66
N VAL A 383 17.49 5.57 11.47
CA VAL A 383 18.03 6.33 10.33
C VAL A 383 18.16 7.81 10.64
N LYS A 384 17.19 8.38 11.36
CA LYS A 384 17.25 9.77 11.85
C LYS A 384 18.35 10.04 12.90
N GLY A 385 19.04 9.00 13.36
CA GLY A 385 20.12 9.13 14.34
C GLY A 385 19.67 9.13 15.81
N TYR A 386 18.39 8.95 16.10
CA TYR A 386 17.84 9.02 17.47
C TYR A 386 17.77 7.68 18.20
N GLY A 387 17.92 6.56 17.51
CA GLY A 387 17.77 5.22 18.07
C GLY A 387 19.03 4.37 17.92
N TRP A 388 18.96 3.20 18.55
CA TRP A 388 19.97 2.16 18.49
C TRP A 388 19.44 0.95 17.73
N THR A 389 20.29 0.25 17.01
CA THR A 389 19.94 -0.97 16.30
C THR A 389 19.50 -2.10 17.22
N ASP A 390 19.72 -1.99 18.53
CA ASP A 390 19.21 -2.87 19.59
C ASP A 390 17.67 -3.03 19.61
N HIS A 391 16.95 -2.11 19.00
CA HIS A 391 15.49 -2.18 18.90
C HIS A 391 15.02 -3.21 17.86
N LEU A 392 15.77 -3.41 16.79
CA LEU A 392 15.36 -4.27 15.66
C LEU A 392 15.18 -5.75 16.06
N PRO A 393 16.08 -6.38 16.85
CA PRO A 393 15.84 -7.74 17.34
C PRO A 393 14.56 -7.87 18.14
N LYS A 394 14.22 -6.88 18.98
CA LYS A 394 13.01 -6.91 19.80
C LYS A 394 11.74 -6.84 18.97
N VAL A 395 11.74 -5.93 17.99
CA VAL A 395 10.63 -5.80 17.04
C VAL A 395 10.39 -7.12 16.30
N GLN A 396 11.47 -7.77 15.87
CA GLN A 396 11.39 -9.06 15.18
C GLN A 396 10.89 -10.19 16.10
N GLU A 397 11.30 -10.19 17.38
CA GLU A 397 10.84 -11.15 18.38
C GLU A 397 9.34 -11.00 18.68
N GLU A 398 8.82 -9.76 18.71
CA GLU A 398 7.39 -9.48 18.97
C GLU A 398 6.46 -10.07 17.89
N VAL A 399 6.95 -10.25 16.68
CA VAL A 399 6.19 -10.78 15.53
C VAL A 399 6.72 -12.12 15.01
N GLU A 400 7.60 -12.82 15.77
CA GLU A 400 8.27 -14.06 15.33
C GLU A 400 7.31 -15.11 14.76
N ASP A 401 6.15 -15.28 15.40
CA ASP A 401 5.12 -16.24 14.99
C ASP A 401 4.33 -15.83 13.74
N ILE A 402 4.35 -14.55 13.39
CA ILE A 402 3.62 -13.97 12.25
C ILE A 402 4.52 -13.17 11.30
N GLU A 403 5.84 -13.24 11.43
CA GLU A 403 6.79 -12.42 10.67
C GLU A 403 6.60 -12.53 9.15
N HIS A 404 6.20 -13.71 8.69
CA HIS A 404 5.95 -14.02 7.28
C HIS A 404 4.69 -13.32 6.71
N HIS A 405 3.82 -12.79 7.58
CA HIS A 405 2.66 -11.98 7.24
C HIS A 405 2.93 -10.47 7.30
N MET A 406 4.09 -10.03 7.84
CA MET A 406 4.34 -8.61 8.11
C MET A 406 5.11 -7.95 6.95
N LEU A 407 4.39 -7.23 6.08
CA LEU A 407 4.97 -6.52 4.94
C LEU A 407 5.85 -5.35 5.38
N HIS A 408 7.09 -5.33 4.91
CA HIS A 408 8.05 -4.27 5.20
C HIS A 408 8.11 -3.21 4.09
N PHE A 409 8.21 -1.95 4.49
CA PHE A 409 8.35 -0.80 3.59
C PHE A 409 9.13 0.32 4.26
N LEU A 410 9.64 1.28 3.47
CA LEU A 410 10.25 2.52 3.96
C LEU A 410 9.52 3.76 3.47
N GLU A 411 8.84 3.67 2.34
CA GLU A 411 7.96 4.70 1.79
C GLU A 411 6.65 4.06 1.33
N ASN A 412 5.57 4.81 1.42
CA ASN A 412 4.31 4.58 0.74
C ASN A 412 3.65 5.94 0.46
N HIS A 413 2.41 5.95 0.00
CA HIS A 413 1.68 7.17 -0.33
C HIS A 413 1.30 8.04 0.88
N ASP A 414 1.36 7.50 2.12
CA ASP A 414 1.02 8.19 3.37
C ASP A 414 2.25 8.68 4.15
N GLU A 415 3.43 8.14 3.85
CA GLU A 415 4.63 8.42 4.62
C GLU A 415 5.56 9.42 3.93
N GLN A 416 6.45 10.02 4.71
CA GLN A 416 7.47 10.92 4.18
C GLN A 416 8.45 10.17 3.30
N ARG A 417 8.92 10.84 2.24
CA ARG A 417 10.00 10.34 1.39
C ARG A 417 11.32 10.25 2.17
N ILE A 418 12.11 9.20 1.90
CA ILE A 418 13.41 8.98 2.57
C ILE A 418 14.34 10.21 2.47
N PRO A 419 14.49 10.87 1.29
CA PRO A 419 15.35 12.03 1.20
C PRO A 419 14.83 13.30 1.87
N SER A 420 13.57 13.30 2.30
CA SER A 420 12.97 14.47 2.95
C SER A 420 13.64 14.79 4.30
N PRO A 421 13.58 16.07 4.76
CA PRO A 421 14.06 16.43 6.09
C PRO A 421 13.36 15.70 7.23
N ASP A 422 12.13 15.25 6.99
CA ASP A 422 11.32 14.56 8.00
C ASP A 422 11.60 13.07 8.11
N PHE A 423 12.44 12.51 7.23
CA PHE A 423 12.91 11.14 7.33
C PHE A 423 14.44 11.12 7.46
N ALA A 424 15.20 10.87 6.40
CA ALA A 424 16.65 10.69 6.45
C ALA A 424 17.45 11.93 5.99
N GLY A 425 16.82 12.84 5.25
CA GLY A 425 17.44 14.01 4.64
C GLY A 425 18.35 13.68 3.44
N SER A 426 18.48 12.39 3.09
CA SER A 426 19.28 11.91 1.95
C SER A 426 18.86 10.48 1.59
N ALA A 427 18.76 10.18 0.30
CA ALA A 427 18.44 8.83 -0.18
C ALA A 427 19.51 7.80 0.20
N GLU A 428 20.77 8.20 0.19
CA GLU A 428 21.91 7.33 0.55
C GLU A 428 21.80 6.78 1.98
N LYS A 429 21.31 7.58 2.92
CA LYS A 429 21.10 7.17 4.32
C LYS A 429 20.03 6.10 4.47
N GLY A 430 19.14 5.98 3.50
CA GLY A 430 18.11 4.94 3.47
C GLY A 430 18.62 3.54 3.08
N LYS A 431 19.77 3.43 2.43
CA LYS A 431 20.29 2.15 1.92
C LYS A 431 20.45 1.07 2.99
N PRO A 432 21.06 1.31 4.17
CA PRO A 432 21.14 0.30 5.23
C PRO A 432 19.77 -0.19 5.71
N ALA A 433 18.82 0.74 5.83
CA ALA A 433 17.44 0.42 6.21
C ALA A 433 16.74 -0.42 5.14
N MET A 434 16.96 -0.11 3.86
CA MET A 434 16.37 -0.88 2.75
C MET A 434 16.93 -2.30 2.70
N VAL A 435 18.23 -2.51 2.97
CA VAL A 435 18.81 -3.86 3.10
C VAL A 435 18.10 -4.64 4.20
N VAL A 436 17.95 -4.05 5.39
CA VAL A 436 17.25 -4.71 6.51
C VAL A 436 15.79 -5.01 6.15
N SER A 437 15.05 -4.00 5.66
CA SER A 437 13.64 -4.14 5.25
C SER A 437 13.43 -5.26 4.24
N THR A 438 14.36 -5.44 3.31
CA THR A 438 14.24 -6.45 2.24
C THR A 438 14.64 -7.84 2.70
N THR A 439 15.49 -8.00 3.72
CA THR A 439 16.15 -9.28 4.00
C THR A 439 15.85 -9.88 5.38
N ILE A 440 15.20 -9.13 6.29
CA ILE A 440 15.02 -9.58 7.68
C ILE A 440 13.97 -10.69 7.82
N SER A 441 12.93 -10.69 7.00
CA SER A 441 11.84 -11.67 7.06
C SER A 441 11.57 -12.35 5.72
N THR A 442 10.67 -13.34 5.72
CA THR A 442 10.18 -14.01 4.50
C THR A 442 9.07 -13.24 3.80
N SER A 443 8.46 -12.27 4.50
CA SER A 443 7.35 -11.45 4.02
C SER A 443 7.69 -10.60 2.79
N PRO A 444 6.71 -10.06 2.05
CA PRO A 444 6.96 -9.17 0.94
C PRO A 444 7.68 -7.88 1.36
N THR A 445 8.41 -7.31 0.41
CA THR A 445 8.98 -5.96 0.50
C THR A 445 8.21 -5.04 -0.42
N LEU A 446 7.83 -3.85 0.07
CA LEU A 446 7.19 -2.82 -0.74
C LEU A 446 8.18 -1.69 -1.04
N VAL A 447 8.18 -1.23 -2.28
CA VAL A 447 8.88 -0.04 -2.75
C VAL A 447 7.87 0.92 -3.36
N TYR A 448 7.86 2.16 -2.91
CA TYR A 448 7.01 3.20 -3.50
C TYR A 448 7.69 3.80 -4.73
N PHE A 449 6.93 4.10 -5.78
CA PHE A 449 7.49 4.61 -7.04
C PHE A 449 8.33 5.87 -6.82
N ALA A 450 9.40 5.99 -7.57
CA ALA A 450 10.43 7.03 -7.44
C ALA A 450 11.29 6.96 -6.15
N GLN A 451 11.04 6.04 -5.21
CA GLN A 451 11.91 5.76 -4.08
C GLN A 451 13.30 5.31 -4.57
N GLU A 452 13.34 4.49 -5.61
CA GLU A 452 14.56 3.96 -6.22
C GLU A 452 15.42 5.00 -6.96
N VAL A 453 14.88 6.20 -7.15
CA VAL A 453 15.59 7.35 -7.74
C VAL A 453 15.68 8.54 -6.77
N GLY A 454 15.27 8.34 -5.51
CA GLY A 454 15.48 9.30 -4.44
C GLY A 454 14.58 10.55 -4.50
N GLU A 455 13.29 10.37 -4.81
CA GLU A 455 12.31 11.47 -4.81
C GLU A 455 12.13 12.09 -3.42
N PRO A 456 12.36 13.41 -3.22
CA PRO A 456 12.25 14.04 -1.90
C PRO A 456 10.82 14.44 -1.51
N GLY A 457 9.84 14.47 -2.43
CA GLY A 457 8.50 14.94 -2.18
C GLY A 457 8.45 16.41 -1.77
N ALA A 458 9.30 17.26 -2.37
CA ALA A 458 9.49 18.65 -1.97
C ALA A 458 8.51 19.63 -2.64
N GLU A 459 7.71 19.17 -3.60
CA GLU A 459 6.82 20.01 -4.38
C GLU A 459 5.63 20.51 -3.55
N ASP A 460 5.35 21.80 -3.64
CA ASP A 460 4.12 22.40 -3.10
C ASP A 460 2.98 22.20 -4.09
N ALA A 461 2.08 21.30 -3.78
CA ALA A 461 0.97 20.91 -4.65
C ALA A 461 -0.32 21.70 -4.36
N GLY A 462 -0.41 22.36 -3.22
CA GLY A 462 -1.59 23.07 -2.77
C GLY A 462 -2.24 22.47 -1.54
N PHE A 463 -2.94 21.36 -1.65
CA PHE A 463 -3.55 20.69 -0.50
C PHE A 463 -2.54 19.83 0.30
N GLY A 464 -1.71 19.08 -0.38
CA GLY A 464 -0.70 18.25 0.24
C GLY A 464 0.46 19.07 0.82
N SER A 465 1.09 18.57 1.88
CA SER A 465 2.28 19.19 2.48
C SER A 465 3.57 18.63 1.88
N PRO A 466 4.60 19.45 1.61
CA PRO A 466 5.93 18.97 1.26
C PRO A 466 6.46 17.92 2.24
N THR A 467 7.46 17.14 1.81
CA THR A 467 8.03 15.92 2.44
C THR A 467 7.28 14.63 2.16
N ARG A 468 6.04 14.75 1.64
CA ARG A 468 5.24 13.67 1.04
C ARG A 468 4.89 14.06 -0.39
N THR A 469 4.78 13.08 -1.27
CA THR A 469 4.18 13.32 -2.59
C THR A 469 2.66 13.41 -2.40
N SER A 470 2.05 14.54 -2.79
CA SER A 470 0.60 14.73 -2.61
C SER A 470 -0.21 13.67 -3.35
N ILE A 471 -1.22 13.14 -2.67
CA ILE A 471 -2.21 12.22 -3.23
C ILE A 471 -3.54 12.93 -3.58
N PHE A 472 -3.64 14.23 -3.35
CA PHE A 472 -4.86 15.03 -3.50
C PHE A 472 -4.82 16.00 -4.68
N ASP A 473 -3.65 16.19 -5.26
CA ASP A 473 -3.40 17.23 -6.24
C ASP A 473 -2.91 16.63 -7.57
N TYR A 474 -3.07 17.41 -8.65
CA TYR A 474 -2.37 17.17 -9.91
C TYR A 474 -0.95 17.72 -9.78
N ILE A 475 0.04 16.85 -9.91
CA ILE A 475 1.44 17.19 -9.66
C ILE A 475 2.36 16.29 -10.49
N GLY A 476 3.50 16.81 -10.94
CA GLY A 476 4.61 16.03 -11.46
C GLY A 476 5.56 15.61 -10.34
N VAL A 477 6.27 14.52 -10.54
CA VAL A 477 7.25 13.96 -9.60
C VAL A 477 8.65 14.08 -10.22
N PRO A 478 9.46 15.09 -9.83
CA PRO A 478 10.65 15.48 -10.60
C PRO A 478 11.70 14.38 -10.79
N SER A 479 12.00 13.57 -9.76
CA SER A 479 12.97 12.48 -9.91
C SER A 479 12.44 11.36 -10.81
N HIS A 480 11.14 11.09 -10.73
CA HIS A 480 10.47 10.14 -11.62
C HIS A 480 10.45 10.65 -13.07
N GLN A 481 10.20 11.94 -13.28
CA GLN A 481 10.23 12.55 -14.62
C GLN A 481 11.62 12.46 -15.26
N ARG A 482 12.70 12.60 -14.45
CA ARG A 482 14.07 12.37 -14.96
C ARG A 482 14.31 10.92 -15.34
N TRP A 483 13.76 9.96 -14.58
CA TRP A 483 13.82 8.55 -14.96
C TRP A 483 13.01 8.28 -16.23
N MET A 484 11.81 8.82 -16.37
CA MET A 484 10.99 8.68 -17.56
C MET A 484 11.68 9.22 -18.84
N ASN A 485 12.49 10.27 -18.71
CA ASN A 485 13.24 10.89 -19.80
C ASN A 485 12.36 11.15 -21.05
N GLY A 486 11.20 11.82 -20.86
CA GLY A 486 10.24 12.08 -21.94
C GLY A 486 9.61 10.79 -22.47
N LYS A 487 9.15 9.93 -21.58
CA LYS A 487 8.48 8.63 -21.86
C LYS A 487 9.35 7.60 -22.60
N LYS A 488 10.69 7.73 -22.54
CA LYS A 488 11.61 6.67 -22.99
C LYS A 488 11.82 5.58 -21.94
N PHE A 489 11.58 5.91 -20.68
CA PHE A 489 11.73 5.03 -19.52
C PHE A 489 13.12 4.38 -19.41
N ASP A 490 14.17 5.14 -19.72
CA ASP A 490 15.56 4.66 -19.82
C ASP A 490 16.51 5.29 -18.79
N GLY A 491 15.99 6.14 -17.92
CA GLY A 491 16.79 6.86 -16.93
C GLY A 491 17.79 7.85 -17.53
N GLY A 492 17.60 8.21 -18.82
CA GLY A 492 18.57 9.04 -19.55
C GLY A 492 18.81 10.42 -18.97
N SER A 493 17.85 10.97 -18.20
CA SER A 493 17.95 12.28 -17.56
C SER A 493 18.29 12.22 -16.06
N LEU A 494 18.52 11.03 -15.49
CA LEU A 494 18.93 10.86 -14.10
C LEU A 494 20.35 11.41 -13.87
N SER A 495 20.61 11.96 -12.68
CA SER A 495 21.97 12.27 -12.21
C SER A 495 22.77 10.98 -11.96
N LEU A 496 24.05 11.11 -11.70
CA LEU A 496 24.89 9.95 -11.36
C LEU A 496 24.42 9.30 -10.05
N GLU A 497 24.11 10.11 -9.04
CA GLU A 497 23.66 9.66 -7.74
C GLU A 497 22.31 8.93 -7.85
N GLU A 498 21.37 9.43 -8.64
CA GLU A 498 20.07 8.79 -8.89
C GLU A 498 20.21 7.45 -9.64
N ARG A 499 21.14 7.37 -10.59
CA ARG A 499 21.46 6.10 -11.30
C ARG A 499 22.09 5.08 -10.36
N ASP A 500 23.07 5.51 -9.55
CA ASP A 500 23.74 4.63 -8.59
C ASP A 500 22.74 4.11 -7.53
N LEU A 501 21.79 4.95 -7.11
CA LEU A 501 20.73 4.55 -6.20
C LEU A 501 19.80 3.52 -6.87
N ARG A 502 19.35 3.77 -8.10
CA ARG A 502 18.48 2.83 -8.84
C ARG A 502 19.18 1.48 -9.06
N GLU A 503 20.45 1.49 -9.39
CA GLU A 503 21.24 0.26 -9.56
C GLU A 503 21.39 -0.52 -8.25
N PHE A 504 21.54 0.19 -7.11
CA PHE A 504 21.49 -0.43 -5.78
C PHE A 504 20.14 -1.14 -5.53
N TYR A 505 19.01 -0.46 -5.78
CA TYR A 505 17.68 -1.07 -5.64
C TYR A 505 17.52 -2.27 -6.57
N LYS A 506 17.88 -2.13 -7.84
CA LYS A 506 17.82 -3.21 -8.82
C LYS A 506 18.61 -4.44 -8.35
N THR A 507 19.83 -4.24 -7.87
CA THR A 507 20.66 -5.33 -7.35
C THR A 507 20.03 -5.99 -6.14
N LEU A 508 19.58 -5.21 -5.16
CA LEU A 508 19.00 -5.71 -3.92
C LEU A 508 17.69 -6.47 -4.14
N LEU A 509 16.78 -5.90 -4.94
CA LEU A 509 15.46 -6.51 -5.18
C LEU A 509 15.58 -7.79 -6.00
N ASN A 510 16.40 -7.80 -7.07
CA ASN A 510 16.66 -9.02 -7.83
C ASN A 510 17.36 -10.09 -6.99
N PHE A 511 18.30 -9.70 -6.13
CA PHE A 511 18.90 -10.61 -5.16
C PHE A 511 17.81 -11.22 -4.25
N SER A 512 16.89 -10.41 -3.72
CA SER A 512 15.85 -10.90 -2.81
C SER A 512 14.89 -11.90 -3.47
N LEU A 513 14.51 -11.68 -4.74
CA LEU A 513 13.67 -12.60 -5.49
C LEU A 513 14.34 -13.97 -5.77
N ASN A 514 15.66 -14.01 -5.82
CA ASN A 514 16.40 -15.19 -6.23
C ASN A 514 17.07 -15.95 -5.10
N SER A 515 17.26 -15.34 -3.91
CA SER A 515 17.89 -15.96 -2.75
C SER A 515 16.94 -16.92 -2.04
N GLU A 516 17.31 -18.19 -1.96
CA GLU A 516 16.58 -19.19 -1.17
C GLU A 516 16.71 -18.93 0.33
N ALA A 517 17.84 -18.41 0.78
CA ALA A 517 18.10 -18.15 2.20
C ALA A 517 17.13 -17.11 2.78
N LEU A 518 16.61 -16.19 1.97
CA LEU A 518 15.62 -15.21 2.42
C LEU A 518 14.21 -15.82 2.66
N MET A 519 13.97 -17.02 2.18
CA MET A 519 12.78 -17.83 2.48
C MET A 519 13.05 -18.92 3.53
N GLY A 520 14.24 -18.91 4.13
CA GLY A 520 14.68 -19.86 5.16
C GLY A 520 14.63 -19.28 6.57
N ASP A 521 15.42 -19.89 7.45
CA ASP A 521 15.50 -19.52 8.86
C ASP A 521 16.19 -18.16 9.08
N TYR A 522 15.86 -17.53 10.20
CA TYR A 522 16.43 -16.26 10.66
C TYR A 522 17.07 -16.43 12.03
N ARG A 523 18.20 -15.76 12.26
CA ARG A 523 18.73 -15.54 13.61
C ARG A 523 19.46 -14.21 13.67
N GLU A 524 19.13 -13.39 14.67
CA GLU A 524 19.93 -12.22 14.99
C GLU A 524 21.29 -12.65 15.56
N ILE A 525 22.33 -11.92 15.22
CA ILE A 525 23.67 -12.05 15.78
C ILE A 525 24.18 -10.73 16.34
N HIS A 526 23.30 -9.72 16.44
CA HIS A 526 23.59 -8.39 16.92
C HIS A 526 23.98 -8.40 18.41
N TYR A 527 23.15 -8.97 19.28
CA TYR A 527 23.41 -9.00 20.72
C TYR A 527 24.65 -9.80 21.09
N PHE A 528 24.96 -10.85 20.35
CA PHE A 528 26.21 -11.57 20.54
C PHE A 528 27.43 -10.72 20.20
N ASN A 529 27.38 -9.98 19.10
CA ASN A 529 28.53 -9.23 18.58
C ASN A 529 28.76 -7.91 19.29
N LYS A 530 27.69 -7.19 19.68
CA LYS A 530 27.81 -5.85 20.27
C LYS A 530 28.65 -5.81 21.54
N ASP A 531 28.65 -6.88 22.34
CA ASP A 531 29.39 -6.95 23.60
C ASP A 531 30.72 -7.72 23.51
N ARG A 532 31.00 -8.38 22.36
CA ARG A 532 32.11 -9.35 22.26
C ARG A 532 33.03 -9.10 21.06
N THR A 533 32.55 -8.42 20.02
CA THR A 533 33.31 -8.21 18.80
C THR A 533 33.96 -6.83 18.80
N PRO A 534 35.30 -6.73 18.88
CA PRO A 534 35.98 -5.44 18.81
C PRO A 534 35.59 -4.64 17.56
N GLY A 535 35.22 -3.38 17.73
CA GLY A 535 34.79 -2.51 16.63
C GLY A 535 33.33 -2.63 16.25
N TYR A 536 32.54 -3.50 16.86
CA TYR A 536 31.09 -3.53 16.70
C TYR A 536 30.44 -2.40 17.53
N ASP A 537 29.42 -1.76 16.99
CA ASP A 537 28.76 -0.59 17.61
C ASP A 537 27.24 -0.70 17.51
N HIS A 538 26.52 0.07 18.32
CA HIS A 538 25.05 0.15 18.33
C HIS A 538 24.43 0.74 17.04
N ARG A 539 25.27 1.20 16.11
CA ARG A 539 24.87 1.66 14.78
C ARG A 539 25.02 0.58 13.71
N ILE A 540 25.50 -0.61 14.10
CA ILE A 540 25.59 -1.79 13.22
C ILE A 540 24.47 -2.73 13.59
N PHE A 541 23.78 -3.27 12.59
CA PHE A 541 22.85 -4.38 12.76
C PHE A 541 23.31 -5.57 11.95
N SER A 542 23.31 -6.76 12.56
CA SER A 542 23.69 -7.99 11.87
C SER A 542 22.83 -9.16 12.25
N PHE A 543 22.53 -9.99 11.24
CA PHE A 543 21.77 -11.22 11.36
C PHE A 543 22.15 -12.21 10.26
N VAL A 544 21.70 -13.43 10.39
CA VAL A 544 21.91 -14.50 9.41
C VAL A 544 20.58 -15.02 8.88
N ARG A 545 20.58 -15.38 7.60
CA ARG A 545 19.48 -16.09 6.93
C ARG A 545 20.05 -17.36 6.30
N TRP A 546 19.32 -18.47 6.38
CA TRP A 546 19.84 -19.69 5.77
C TRP A 546 18.77 -20.70 5.38
N THR A 547 19.14 -21.52 4.41
CA THR A 547 18.55 -22.81 4.10
C THR A 547 19.67 -23.87 4.12
N GLU A 548 19.37 -25.10 3.74
CA GLU A 548 20.40 -26.13 3.54
C GLU A 548 21.40 -25.72 2.44
N ASN A 549 20.92 -25.03 1.39
CA ASN A 549 21.71 -24.74 0.19
C ASN A 549 22.40 -23.37 0.21
N GLU A 550 21.85 -22.39 0.91
CA GLU A 550 22.35 -21.02 0.92
C GLU A 550 22.41 -20.47 2.34
N LYS A 551 23.48 -19.73 2.65
CA LYS A 551 23.69 -19.07 3.94
C LYS A 551 24.17 -17.66 3.72
N LEU A 552 23.48 -16.70 4.35
CA LEU A 552 23.76 -15.28 4.25
C LEU A 552 24.10 -14.71 5.62
N ILE A 553 25.07 -13.82 5.64
CA ILE A 553 25.32 -12.91 6.76
C ILE A 553 24.99 -11.52 6.26
N ILE A 554 24.03 -10.87 6.87
CA ILE A 554 23.62 -9.52 6.53
C ILE A 554 24.14 -8.58 7.60
N ILE A 555 24.76 -7.48 7.15
CA ILE A 555 25.34 -6.47 8.01
C ILE A 555 24.99 -5.10 7.44
N SER A 556 24.34 -4.27 8.24
CA SER A 556 23.96 -2.91 7.90
C SER A 556 24.60 -1.92 8.86
N ASN A 557 25.26 -0.91 8.32
CA ASN A 557 25.84 0.20 9.08
C ASN A 557 24.96 1.44 8.93
N PHE A 558 24.36 1.89 10.03
CA PHE A 558 23.51 3.07 10.12
C PHE A 558 24.26 4.34 10.53
N ASP A 559 25.59 4.29 10.66
CA ASP A 559 26.43 5.46 10.96
C ASP A 559 26.99 6.05 9.67
N GLU A 560 26.52 7.23 9.32
CA GLU A 560 26.96 7.94 8.11
C GLU A 560 28.40 8.47 8.18
N ASN A 561 28.94 8.64 9.39
CA ASN A 561 30.23 9.32 9.63
C ASN A 561 31.35 8.34 9.91
N ARG A 562 31.08 7.07 10.19
CA ARG A 562 32.09 6.11 10.65
C ARG A 562 32.10 4.83 9.83
N THR A 563 33.28 4.38 9.50
CA THR A 563 33.54 3.05 8.98
C THR A 563 34.00 2.17 10.14
N TYR A 564 33.37 1.01 10.27
CA TYR A 564 33.68 0.04 11.31
C TYR A 564 34.47 -1.12 10.73
N ALA A 565 35.69 -1.36 11.29
CA ALA A 565 36.47 -2.56 11.02
C ALA A 565 36.08 -3.63 12.04
N VAL A 566 35.17 -4.53 11.68
CA VAL A 566 34.72 -5.64 12.54
C VAL A 566 35.34 -6.96 12.11
N SER A 567 35.84 -7.72 13.08
CA SER A 567 36.38 -9.07 12.83
C SER A 567 35.30 -10.11 13.12
N TYR A 568 34.87 -10.83 12.07
CA TYR A 568 33.89 -11.91 12.18
C TYR A 568 34.50 -13.28 12.48
N THR A 569 35.71 -13.34 13.04
CA THR A 569 36.42 -14.59 13.35
C THR A 569 35.70 -15.52 14.34
N HIS A 570 34.61 -15.06 14.96
CA HIS A 570 33.85 -15.77 15.98
C HIS A 570 32.38 -16.04 15.58
N LEU A 571 32.02 -15.92 14.31
CA LEU A 571 30.70 -16.35 13.83
C LEU A 571 30.58 -17.89 13.92
N ARG A 572 30.21 -18.36 15.10
CA ARG A 572 29.72 -19.73 15.27
C ARG A 572 28.19 -19.68 15.13
N ALA A 573 27.70 -20.15 14.00
CA ALA A 573 26.32 -20.63 13.90
C ALA A 573 26.27 -21.96 14.66
N HIS A 574 25.59 -22.01 15.77
CA HIS A 574 25.26 -23.23 16.48
C HIS A 574 23.91 -23.73 16.02
#